data_c8424025798d89aa24d0ad1ca5ea2d37
#
_entry.id   c8424025798d89aa24d0ad1ca5ea2d37
#
_cell.length_a   1.000
_cell.length_b   1.000
_cell.length_c   1.000
_cell.angle_alpha   90.00
_cell.angle_beta   90.00
_cell.angle_gamma   90.00
#
_symmetry.space_group_name_H-M   'P 1'
#
loop_
_entity.id
_entity.type
_entity.pdbx_description
1 polymer ?
#
loop_
_entity_poly.entity_id
_entity_poly.type
_entity_poly.pdbx_seq_one_letter_code
_entity_poly.pdbx_strand_id
1 'polypeptide(L)'
;MRILIFGGTGEAIDLANALVRQGHEVTTSLAGVTRKPRLPNGHVHRGGFGGVDGLKDYIGRNDFQLMIDATHAFAATMSHHIVEACEQLNKSHLRLTRQPWRAGPEDKWQHVEDLAQAAERLPEGANALVTIGRQHVEPFVLRDDCTIVLRAIEHPEMVLPPRVTVMLERPPFSLEGEMALMRQHKITHLVTKNAGGDQTVAKLEAARQLGVEVIMIERPALPTAPEVFSVDGAVKFVADHSASAA
;
A
#
# COMPACT_ATOMS: atom_id res chain seq x y z
N MET A 1 20.82 -7.92 -15.40
CA MET A 1 20.98 -7.86 -13.93
C MET A 1 19.96 -8.75 -13.25
N ARG A 2 20.31 -9.25 -12.05
CA ARG A 2 19.37 -9.92 -11.13
C ARG A 2 18.78 -8.89 -10.16
N ILE A 3 17.46 -8.72 -10.19
CA ILE A 3 16.75 -7.69 -9.44
C ILE A 3 15.72 -8.35 -8.54
N LEU A 4 15.71 -7.95 -7.25
CA LEU A 4 14.68 -8.35 -6.29
C LEU A 4 13.72 -7.18 -6.07
N ILE A 5 12.44 -7.36 -6.40
CA ILE A 5 11.38 -6.39 -6.16
C ILE A 5 10.54 -6.86 -4.98
N PHE A 6 10.44 -6.06 -3.93
CA PHE A 6 9.48 -6.28 -2.85
C PHE A 6 8.15 -5.68 -3.28
N GLY A 7 7.17 -6.54 -3.55
CA GLY A 7 5.93 -6.18 -4.23
C GLY A 7 4.72 -6.10 -3.31
N GLY A 8 3.56 -6.04 -3.93
CA GLY A 8 2.25 -5.93 -3.27
C GLY A 8 1.41 -4.77 -3.80
N THR A 9 1.95 -3.99 -4.73
CA THR A 9 1.27 -2.86 -5.40
C THR A 9 1.12 -3.11 -6.90
N GLY A 10 0.25 -2.35 -7.55
CA GLY A 10 0.13 -2.38 -9.02
C GLY A 10 1.43 -1.98 -9.70
N GLU A 11 2.08 -0.94 -9.18
CA GLU A 11 3.34 -0.42 -9.68
C GLU A 11 4.48 -1.46 -9.61
N ALA A 12 4.49 -2.31 -8.56
CA ALA A 12 5.45 -3.41 -8.47
C ALA A 12 5.27 -4.42 -9.61
N ILE A 13 4.01 -4.72 -9.98
CA ILE A 13 3.71 -5.62 -11.09
C ILE A 13 4.13 -5.00 -12.42
N ASP A 14 3.79 -3.73 -12.63
CA ASP A 14 4.09 -3.02 -13.87
C ASP A 14 5.61 -2.86 -14.05
N LEU A 15 6.34 -2.54 -12.97
CA LEU A 15 7.80 -2.48 -12.96
C LEU A 15 8.43 -3.84 -13.28
N ALA A 16 8.00 -4.91 -12.61
CA ALA A 16 8.52 -6.26 -12.87
C ALA A 16 8.31 -6.66 -14.33
N ASN A 17 7.12 -6.41 -14.88
CA ASN A 17 6.81 -6.69 -16.27
C ASN A 17 7.68 -5.87 -17.25
N ALA A 18 7.94 -4.60 -16.93
CA ALA A 18 8.78 -3.74 -17.75
C ALA A 18 10.24 -4.24 -17.76
N LEU A 19 10.80 -4.55 -16.60
CA LEU A 19 12.19 -5.00 -16.46
C LEU A 19 12.42 -6.39 -17.07
N VAL A 20 11.47 -7.32 -16.95
CA VAL A 20 11.55 -8.62 -17.66
C VAL A 20 11.57 -8.43 -19.16
N ARG A 21 10.75 -7.52 -19.74
CA ARG A 21 10.80 -7.22 -21.18
C ARG A 21 12.14 -6.63 -21.64
N GLN A 22 12.88 -5.97 -20.74
CA GLN A 22 14.21 -5.44 -20.99
C GLN A 22 15.33 -6.48 -20.80
N GLY A 23 15.00 -7.73 -20.50
CA GLY A 23 15.95 -8.84 -20.36
C GLY A 23 16.60 -8.95 -18.98
N HIS A 24 16.06 -8.30 -17.94
CA HIS A 24 16.52 -8.48 -16.57
C HIS A 24 15.94 -9.76 -15.96
N GLU A 25 16.72 -10.41 -15.08
CA GLU A 25 16.24 -11.51 -14.23
C GLU A 25 15.54 -10.93 -13.00
N VAL A 26 14.22 -10.92 -13.02
CA VAL A 26 13.42 -10.30 -11.96
C VAL A 26 12.82 -11.37 -11.05
N THR A 27 13.01 -11.22 -9.74
CA THR A 27 12.26 -11.93 -8.71
C THR A 27 11.39 -10.95 -7.95
N THR A 28 10.08 -11.20 -7.90
CA THR A 28 9.17 -10.38 -7.09
C THR A 28 8.80 -11.13 -5.81
N SER A 29 9.08 -10.53 -4.67
CA SER A 29 8.69 -11.05 -3.36
C SER A 29 7.33 -10.51 -2.95
N LEU A 30 6.42 -11.41 -2.58
CA LEU A 30 5.07 -11.12 -2.09
C LEU A 30 4.92 -11.67 -0.67
N ALA A 31 4.47 -10.85 0.26
CA ALA A 31 4.30 -11.20 1.67
C ALA A 31 3.26 -12.32 1.93
N GLY A 32 2.45 -12.68 0.92
CA GLY A 32 1.44 -13.72 1.05
C GLY A 32 0.15 -13.29 1.76
N VAL A 33 -0.02 -12.01 2.03
CA VAL A 33 -1.22 -11.47 2.70
C VAL A 33 -2.49 -11.69 1.88
N THR A 34 -2.40 -11.64 0.55
CA THR A 34 -3.51 -11.89 -0.37
C THR A 34 -3.43 -13.33 -0.89
N ARG A 35 -4.52 -14.10 -0.75
CA ARG A 35 -4.58 -15.53 -1.17
C ARG A 35 -4.47 -15.69 -2.69
N LYS A 36 -5.09 -14.79 -3.47
CA LYS A 36 -5.06 -14.78 -4.94
C LYS A 36 -4.51 -13.44 -5.45
N PRO A 37 -3.20 -13.19 -5.34
CA PRO A 37 -2.60 -11.96 -5.87
C PRO A 37 -2.55 -12.02 -7.41
N ARG A 38 -2.57 -10.85 -8.06
CA ARG A 38 -2.10 -10.74 -9.45
C ARG A 38 -0.60 -10.97 -9.43
N LEU A 39 -0.12 -11.83 -10.33
CA LEU A 39 1.31 -12.18 -10.40
C LEU A 39 1.98 -11.39 -11.52
N PRO A 40 3.18 -10.84 -11.27
CA PRO A 40 4.02 -10.25 -12.32
C PRO A 40 4.69 -11.34 -13.15
N ASN A 41 5.29 -10.95 -14.28
CA ASN A 41 6.24 -11.77 -15.01
C ASN A 41 7.54 -11.95 -14.20
N GLY A 42 8.31 -12.99 -14.54
CA GLY A 42 9.54 -13.37 -13.84
C GLY A 42 9.29 -14.37 -12.71
N HIS A 43 10.26 -14.48 -11.80
CA HIS A 43 10.16 -15.35 -10.65
C HIS A 43 9.34 -14.72 -9.53
N VAL A 44 8.63 -15.52 -8.77
CA VAL A 44 7.85 -15.06 -7.61
C VAL A 44 8.27 -15.81 -6.37
N HIS A 45 8.76 -15.08 -5.38
CA HIS A 45 8.93 -15.56 -4.01
C HIS A 45 7.67 -15.25 -3.20
N ARG A 46 7.20 -16.21 -2.40
CA ARG A 46 6.03 -16.02 -1.51
C ARG A 46 6.40 -16.34 -0.09
N GLY A 47 6.02 -15.45 0.81
CA GLY A 47 6.24 -15.55 2.25
C GLY A 47 7.21 -14.52 2.79
N GLY A 48 7.38 -14.55 4.11
CA GLY A 48 8.34 -13.69 4.81
C GLY A 48 9.75 -14.27 4.78
N PHE A 49 10.72 -13.44 5.16
CA PHE A 49 12.14 -13.84 5.21
C PHE A 49 12.61 -14.23 6.61
N GLY A 50 11.77 -14.03 7.65
CA GLY A 50 12.20 -14.24 9.04
C GLY A 50 13.02 -13.09 9.62
N GLY A 51 12.76 -11.86 9.18
CA GLY A 51 13.47 -10.65 9.61
C GLY A 51 14.64 -10.28 8.70
N VAL A 52 15.50 -9.39 9.21
CA VAL A 52 16.64 -8.83 8.45
C VAL A 52 17.67 -9.92 8.12
N ASP A 53 17.99 -10.81 9.05
CA ASP A 53 19.00 -11.86 8.83
C ASP A 53 18.57 -12.86 7.75
N GLY A 54 17.32 -13.31 7.80
CA GLY A 54 16.80 -14.18 6.73
C GLY A 54 16.70 -13.48 5.37
N LEU A 55 16.45 -12.16 5.37
CA LEU A 55 16.47 -11.37 4.14
C LEU A 55 17.91 -11.26 3.58
N LYS A 56 18.90 -11.01 4.42
CA LYS A 56 20.32 -10.99 4.02
C LYS A 56 20.75 -12.32 3.41
N ASP A 57 20.40 -13.41 4.09
CA ASP A 57 20.67 -14.76 3.60
C ASP A 57 20.05 -14.99 2.20
N TYR A 58 18.81 -14.56 2.02
CA TYR A 58 18.12 -14.71 0.75
C TYR A 58 18.77 -13.86 -0.36
N ILE A 59 19.12 -12.62 -0.08
CA ILE A 59 19.80 -11.73 -1.03
C ILE A 59 21.16 -12.33 -1.42
N GLY A 60 21.96 -12.78 -0.45
CA GLY A 60 23.30 -13.31 -0.70
C GLY A 60 23.30 -14.61 -1.51
N ARG A 61 22.39 -15.55 -1.18
CA ARG A 61 22.29 -16.85 -1.89
C ARG A 61 21.84 -16.72 -3.33
N ASN A 62 21.10 -15.69 -3.68
CA ASN A 62 20.54 -15.50 -5.04
C ASN A 62 21.29 -14.45 -5.86
N ASP A 63 22.38 -13.89 -5.34
CA ASP A 63 23.25 -12.93 -6.00
C ASP A 63 22.49 -11.75 -6.64
N PHE A 64 21.53 -11.18 -5.93
CA PHE A 64 20.83 -9.98 -6.38
C PHE A 64 21.77 -8.77 -6.37
N GLN A 65 21.71 -8.00 -7.44
CA GLN A 65 22.55 -6.81 -7.66
C GLN A 65 21.82 -5.53 -7.25
N LEU A 66 20.49 -5.51 -7.33
CA LEU A 66 19.65 -4.37 -6.98
C LEU A 66 18.38 -4.85 -6.29
N MET A 67 18.01 -4.19 -5.19
CA MET A 67 16.77 -4.37 -4.46
C MET A 67 15.86 -3.18 -4.70
N ILE A 68 14.57 -3.43 -4.99
CA ILE A 68 13.58 -2.37 -5.18
C ILE A 68 12.43 -2.56 -4.20
N ASP A 69 12.30 -1.64 -3.26
CA ASP A 69 11.14 -1.54 -2.37
C ASP A 69 9.97 -0.91 -3.13
N ALA A 70 9.08 -1.73 -3.65
CA ALA A 70 7.82 -1.32 -4.27
C ALA A 70 6.62 -1.80 -3.44
N THR A 71 6.80 -1.90 -2.12
CA THR A 71 5.75 -2.25 -1.18
C THR A 71 4.74 -1.11 -1.01
N HIS A 72 3.64 -1.40 -0.33
CA HIS A 72 2.69 -0.35 0.03
C HIS A 72 3.34 0.66 0.99
N ALA A 73 3.04 1.95 0.85
CA ALA A 73 3.62 3.03 1.67
C ALA A 73 3.46 2.86 3.20
N PHE A 74 2.63 1.93 3.64
CA PHE A 74 2.42 1.54 5.04
C PHE A 74 3.11 0.23 5.44
N ALA A 75 3.98 -0.31 4.61
CA ALA A 75 4.74 -1.52 4.92
C ALA A 75 6.09 -1.17 5.60
N ALA A 76 6.06 -0.31 6.62
CA ALA A 76 7.24 0.26 7.25
C ALA A 76 8.26 -0.81 7.71
N THR A 77 7.79 -1.87 8.36
CA THR A 77 8.67 -2.96 8.82
C THR A 77 9.48 -3.55 7.67
N MET A 78 8.86 -3.80 6.52
CA MET A 78 9.56 -4.36 5.37
C MET A 78 10.55 -3.35 4.78
N SER A 79 10.16 -2.08 4.65
CA SER A 79 11.04 -1.02 4.18
C SER A 79 12.28 -0.85 5.08
N HIS A 80 12.12 -0.94 6.40
CA HIS A 80 13.26 -0.94 7.33
C HIS A 80 14.16 -2.16 7.13
N HIS A 81 13.60 -3.36 7.03
CA HIS A 81 14.38 -4.58 6.79
C HIS A 81 15.16 -4.52 5.47
N ILE A 82 14.57 -3.96 4.41
CA ILE A 82 15.23 -3.81 3.10
C ILE A 82 16.44 -2.90 3.21
N VAL A 83 16.27 -1.70 3.76
CA VAL A 83 17.37 -0.73 3.88
C VAL A 83 18.49 -1.30 4.75
N GLU A 84 18.16 -1.82 5.92
CA GLU A 84 19.13 -2.40 6.84
C GLU A 84 19.89 -3.58 6.20
N ALA A 85 19.20 -4.50 5.54
CA ALA A 85 19.86 -5.63 4.87
C ALA A 85 20.77 -5.15 3.72
N CYS A 86 20.34 -4.16 2.94
CA CYS A 86 21.14 -3.62 1.85
C CYS A 86 22.38 -2.89 2.33
N GLU A 87 22.28 -2.09 3.40
CA GLU A 87 23.41 -1.43 4.04
C GLU A 87 24.44 -2.43 4.57
N GLN A 88 23.99 -3.45 5.31
CA GLN A 88 24.87 -4.49 5.86
C GLN A 88 25.57 -5.34 4.78
N LEU A 89 24.93 -5.53 3.63
CA LEU A 89 25.48 -6.28 2.50
C LEU A 89 26.19 -5.39 1.47
N ASN A 90 26.24 -4.09 1.68
CA ASN A 90 26.75 -3.10 0.72
C ASN A 90 26.09 -3.27 -0.68
N LYS A 91 24.77 -3.45 -0.71
CA LYS A 91 23.99 -3.63 -1.93
C LYS A 91 23.17 -2.39 -2.27
N SER A 92 23.04 -2.10 -3.56
CA SER A 92 22.21 -1.00 -4.05
C SER A 92 20.72 -1.28 -3.82
N HIS A 93 19.99 -0.23 -3.43
CA HIS A 93 18.55 -0.29 -3.30
C HIS A 93 17.87 0.99 -3.79
N LEU A 94 16.58 0.87 -4.13
CA LEU A 94 15.70 1.94 -4.59
C LEU A 94 14.33 1.77 -3.95
N ARG A 95 13.65 2.87 -3.63
CA ARG A 95 12.23 2.85 -3.28
C ARG A 95 11.38 3.38 -4.43
N LEU A 96 10.43 2.58 -4.89
CA LEU A 96 9.34 3.01 -5.77
C LEU A 96 8.08 3.20 -4.94
N THR A 97 7.65 4.42 -4.74
CA THR A 97 6.44 4.76 -3.99
C THR A 97 5.57 5.72 -4.78
N ARG A 98 4.35 5.96 -4.31
CA ARG A 98 3.43 6.94 -4.89
C ARG A 98 3.59 8.27 -4.17
N GLN A 99 3.34 9.39 -4.84
CA GLN A 99 3.20 10.65 -4.14
C GLN A 99 2.01 10.59 -3.17
N PRO A 100 2.14 11.11 -1.93
CA PRO A 100 1.01 11.19 -1.02
C PRO A 100 -0.05 12.12 -1.61
N TRP A 101 -1.31 11.82 -1.32
CA TRP A 101 -2.39 12.77 -1.62
C TRP A 101 -2.25 14.02 -0.76
N ARG A 102 -2.72 15.14 -1.29
CA ARG A 102 -2.73 16.43 -0.60
C ARG A 102 -4.14 16.99 -0.66
N ALA A 103 -4.59 17.55 0.46
CA ALA A 103 -5.88 18.21 0.52
C ALA A 103 -5.92 19.45 -0.38
N GLY A 104 -6.99 19.62 -1.14
CA GLY A 104 -7.36 20.85 -1.81
C GLY A 104 -8.20 21.77 -0.93
N PRO A 105 -8.57 22.97 -1.41
CA PRO A 105 -9.30 23.98 -0.60
C PRO A 105 -10.67 23.52 -0.08
N GLU A 106 -11.33 22.60 -0.78
CA GLU A 106 -12.68 22.10 -0.45
C GLU A 106 -12.66 20.78 0.31
N ASP A 107 -11.48 20.20 0.52
CA ASP A 107 -11.33 18.94 1.23
C ASP A 107 -11.44 19.17 2.75
N LYS A 108 -12.21 18.30 3.40
CA LYS A 108 -12.38 18.31 4.86
C LYS A 108 -11.56 17.17 5.46
N TRP A 109 -10.23 17.30 5.44
CA TRP A 109 -9.35 16.28 5.96
C TRP A 109 -8.89 16.58 7.39
N GLN A 110 -8.98 15.54 8.22
CA GLN A 110 -8.36 15.48 9.54
C GLN A 110 -7.21 14.48 9.47
N HIS A 111 -6.00 14.92 9.73
CA HIS A 111 -4.82 14.09 9.72
C HIS A 111 -4.61 13.44 11.09
N VAL A 112 -4.30 12.14 11.09
CA VAL A 112 -4.02 11.34 12.28
C VAL A 112 -2.80 10.45 12.04
N GLU A 113 -2.12 10.07 13.12
CA GLU A 113 -0.86 9.32 13.02
C GLU A 113 -1.09 7.82 12.79
N ASP A 114 -2.16 7.26 13.37
CA ASP A 114 -2.39 5.82 13.35
C ASP A 114 -3.89 5.45 13.31
N LEU A 115 -4.13 4.13 13.30
CA LEU A 115 -5.49 3.56 13.23
C LEU A 115 -6.29 3.76 14.50
N ALA A 116 -5.64 3.82 15.66
CA ALA A 116 -6.31 4.02 16.94
C ALA A 116 -6.86 5.46 17.00
N GLN A 117 -6.01 6.44 16.71
CA GLN A 117 -6.44 7.85 16.61
C GLN A 117 -7.53 8.02 15.54
N ALA A 118 -7.43 7.31 14.40
CA ALA A 118 -8.48 7.39 13.39
C ALA A 118 -9.83 6.88 13.88
N ALA A 119 -9.85 5.80 14.67
CA ALA A 119 -11.07 5.30 15.27
C ALA A 119 -11.62 6.24 16.36
N GLU A 120 -10.75 6.84 17.19
CA GLU A 120 -11.13 7.82 18.22
C GLU A 120 -11.73 9.11 17.63
N ARG A 121 -11.27 9.53 16.44
CA ARG A 121 -11.77 10.73 15.76
C ARG A 121 -13.16 10.58 15.14
N LEU A 122 -13.66 9.36 14.99
CA LEU A 122 -15.04 9.16 14.55
C LEU A 122 -16.00 9.66 15.63
N PRO A 123 -16.93 10.58 15.32
CA PRO A 123 -17.94 10.99 16.30
C PRO A 123 -18.97 9.88 16.53
N GLU A 124 -19.64 9.93 17.67
CA GLU A 124 -20.79 9.07 17.97
C GLU A 124 -21.85 9.18 16.87
N GLY A 125 -22.42 8.06 16.46
CA GLY A 125 -23.42 7.98 15.38
C GLY A 125 -22.84 8.08 13.97
N ALA A 126 -21.51 8.11 13.80
CA ALA A 126 -20.92 8.17 12.47
C ALA A 126 -21.26 6.94 11.62
N ASN A 127 -21.54 7.18 10.33
CA ASN A 127 -21.53 6.16 9.29
C ASN A 127 -20.18 6.24 8.58
N ALA A 128 -19.25 5.34 8.90
CA ALA A 128 -17.87 5.42 8.43
C ALA A 128 -17.59 4.41 7.32
N LEU A 129 -17.07 4.90 6.18
CA LEU A 129 -16.43 4.06 5.16
C LEU A 129 -14.95 3.89 5.50
N VAL A 130 -14.56 2.67 5.90
CA VAL A 130 -13.19 2.35 6.32
C VAL A 130 -12.47 1.59 5.21
N THR A 131 -11.42 2.19 4.63
CA THR A 131 -10.70 1.67 3.45
C THR A 131 -9.23 1.40 3.75
N ILE A 132 -8.95 0.77 4.88
CA ILE A 132 -7.58 0.49 5.37
C ILE A 132 -7.07 -0.93 5.04
N GLY A 133 -7.90 -1.75 4.38
CA GLY A 133 -7.67 -3.17 4.14
C GLY A 133 -8.27 -4.04 5.24
N ARG A 134 -7.95 -5.35 5.24
CA ARG A 134 -8.54 -6.34 6.15
C ARG A 134 -7.81 -6.52 7.48
N GLN A 135 -6.58 -6.02 7.56
CA GLN A 135 -5.73 -6.13 8.75
C GLN A 135 -5.92 -4.91 9.67
N HIS A 136 -5.79 -5.15 10.97
CA HIS A 136 -5.82 -4.09 11.98
C HIS A 136 -7.12 -3.26 11.96
N VAL A 137 -8.27 -3.93 11.75
CA VAL A 137 -9.59 -3.30 11.73
C VAL A 137 -10.23 -3.20 13.12
N GLU A 138 -9.63 -3.83 14.13
CA GLU A 138 -10.12 -3.94 15.50
C GLU A 138 -10.53 -2.60 16.11
N PRO A 139 -9.75 -1.50 15.99
CA PRO A 139 -10.14 -0.22 16.60
C PRO A 139 -11.50 0.29 16.11
N PHE A 140 -11.84 0.03 14.85
CA PHE A 140 -13.12 0.43 14.25
C PHE A 140 -14.24 -0.54 14.60
N VAL A 141 -13.92 -1.84 14.70
CA VAL A 141 -14.87 -2.89 15.05
C VAL A 141 -15.31 -2.78 16.52
N LEU A 142 -14.47 -2.23 17.39
CA LEU A 142 -14.78 -2.00 18.79
C LEU A 142 -15.70 -0.78 19.03
N ARG A 143 -15.85 0.14 18.06
CA ARG A 143 -16.76 1.29 18.12
C ARG A 143 -18.20 0.81 17.97
N ASP A 144 -18.92 0.65 19.09
CA ASP A 144 -20.32 0.19 19.14
C ASP A 144 -21.34 1.31 18.89
N ASP A 145 -20.89 2.54 18.95
CA ASP A 145 -21.61 3.77 18.67
C ASP A 145 -21.56 4.23 17.20
N CYS A 146 -20.86 3.50 16.32
CA CYS A 146 -20.73 3.81 14.90
C CYS A 146 -21.24 2.68 14.00
N THR A 147 -21.71 3.03 12.81
CA THR A 147 -21.94 2.08 11.71
C THR A 147 -20.70 2.03 10.82
N ILE A 148 -20.16 0.86 10.57
CA ILE A 148 -18.93 0.69 9.81
C ILE A 148 -19.21 -0.04 8.49
N VAL A 149 -18.82 0.57 7.38
CA VAL A 149 -18.70 -0.08 6.07
C VAL A 149 -17.21 -0.30 5.81
N LEU A 150 -16.75 -1.52 5.95
CA LEU A 150 -15.36 -1.91 5.75
C LEU A 150 -15.15 -2.38 4.32
N ARG A 151 -14.30 -1.72 3.54
CA ARG A 151 -13.91 -2.18 2.21
C ARG A 151 -12.53 -2.84 2.25
N ALA A 152 -12.47 -4.08 1.78
CA ALA A 152 -11.25 -4.86 1.71
C ALA A 152 -11.23 -5.76 0.47
N ILE A 153 -10.05 -6.26 0.10
CA ILE A 153 -9.90 -7.22 -1.01
C ILE A 153 -10.36 -8.63 -0.58
N GLU A 154 -10.18 -8.95 0.69
CA GLU A 154 -10.55 -10.23 1.31
C GLU A 154 -11.16 -9.96 2.69
N HIS A 155 -11.97 -10.90 3.17
CA HIS A 155 -12.63 -10.77 4.47
C HIS A 155 -11.59 -10.72 5.62
N PRO A 156 -11.79 -9.89 6.65
CA PRO A 156 -11.00 -9.95 7.88
C PRO A 156 -11.08 -11.34 8.53
N GLU A 157 -9.98 -11.74 9.18
CA GLU A 157 -9.88 -13.03 9.87
C GLU A 157 -10.39 -12.94 11.33
N MET A 158 -11.48 -12.21 11.53
CA MET A 158 -12.12 -12.06 12.84
C MET A 158 -13.63 -12.09 12.70
N VAL A 159 -14.31 -12.39 13.80
CA VAL A 159 -15.75 -12.28 13.89
C VAL A 159 -16.15 -10.80 13.96
N LEU A 160 -17.01 -10.39 13.05
CA LEU A 160 -17.47 -9.00 12.98
C LEU A 160 -18.89 -8.88 13.55
N PRO A 161 -19.18 -7.81 14.31
CA PRO A 161 -20.52 -7.56 14.81
C PRO A 161 -21.47 -7.15 13.67
N PRO A 162 -22.82 -7.32 13.84
CA PRO A 162 -23.80 -7.04 12.78
C PRO A 162 -23.80 -5.60 12.23
N ARG A 163 -23.29 -4.64 12.99
CA ARG A 163 -23.16 -3.23 12.56
C ARG A 163 -22.02 -2.98 11.58
N VAL A 164 -21.16 -3.97 11.33
CA VAL A 164 -20.06 -3.88 10.37
C VAL A 164 -20.48 -4.58 9.08
N THR A 165 -20.62 -3.81 8.02
CA THR A 165 -20.82 -4.33 6.67
C THR A 165 -19.48 -4.48 5.97
N VAL A 166 -19.18 -5.65 5.40
CA VAL A 166 -17.94 -5.87 4.63
C VAL A 166 -18.23 -5.86 3.15
N MET A 167 -17.51 -5.02 2.42
CA MET A 167 -17.51 -4.98 0.96
C MET A 167 -16.20 -5.56 0.43
N LEU A 168 -16.28 -6.60 -0.40
CA LEU A 168 -15.12 -7.27 -0.98
C LEU A 168 -14.93 -6.79 -2.41
N GLU A 169 -14.03 -5.83 -2.58
CA GLU A 169 -13.82 -5.17 -3.87
C GLU A 169 -12.33 -4.92 -4.13
N ARG A 170 -11.97 -4.84 -5.41
CA ARG A 170 -10.61 -4.54 -5.87
C ARG A 170 -10.62 -3.29 -6.74
N PRO A 171 -9.60 -2.40 -6.60
CA PRO A 171 -9.47 -1.26 -7.50
C PRO A 171 -9.18 -1.70 -8.95
N PRO A 172 -9.38 -0.82 -9.95
CA PRO A 172 -9.66 0.61 -9.78
C PRO A 172 -11.14 0.89 -9.47
N PHE A 173 -11.40 2.03 -8.80
CA PHE A 173 -12.76 2.49 -8.47
C PHE A 173 -13.11 3.73 -9.27
N SER A 174 -14.37 3.82 -9.76
CA SER A 174 -14.86 5.01 -10.45
C SER A 174 -15.46 6.03 -9.46
N LEU A 175 -15.47 7.30 -9.86
CA LEU A 175 -16.08 8.37 -9.07
C LEU A 175 -17.58 8.11 -8.84
N GLU A 176 -18.30 7.72 -9.88
CA GLU A 176 -19.74 7.43 -9.81
C GLU A 176 -20.02 6.28 -8.83
N GLY A 177 -19.18 5.22 -8.86
CA GLY A 177 -19.30 4.08 -7.95
C GLY A 177 -19.07 4.49 -6.49
N GLU A 178 -18.03 5.30 -6.22
CA GLU A 178 -17.74 5.81 -4.89
C GLU A 178 -18.86 6.72 -4.36
N MET A 179 -19.38 7.61 -5.21
CA MET A 179 -20.52 8.48 -4.83
C MET A 179 -21.79 7.68 -4.56
N ALA A 180 -22.09 6.66 -5.37
CA ALA A 180 -23.24 5.79 -5.18
C ALA A 180 -23.13 5.02 -3.86
N LEU A 181 -21.98 4.45 -3.57
CA LEU A 181 -21.68 3.75 -2.32
C LEU A 181 -21.86 4.67 -1.11
N MET A 182 -21.26 5.85 -1.13
CA MET A 182 -21.34 6.80 -0.04
C MET A 182 -22.79 7.26 0.22
N ARG A 183 -23.58 7.51 -0.84
CA ARG A 183 -25.01 7.85 -0.71
C ARG A 183 -25.84 6.68 -0.16
N GLN A 184 -25.63 5.48 -0.71
CA GLN A 184 -26.37 4.26 -0.31
C GLN A 184 -26.21 3.98 1.19
N HIS A 185 -24.98 4.10 1.71
CA HIS A 185 -24.65 3.83 3.11
C HIS A 185 -24.72 5.09 3.98
N LYS A 186 -25.17 6.22 3.44
CA LYS A 186 -25.26 7.51 4.15
C LYS A 186 -23.95 7.87 4.87
N ILE A 187 -22.82 7.65 4.19
CA ILE A 187 -21.48 7.85 4.74
C ILE A 187 -21.30 9.30 5.15
N THR A 188 -20.87 9.51 6.38
CA THR A 188 -20.53 10.82 6.96
C THR A 188 -19.02 11.01 7.07
N HIS A 189 -18.27 9.89 7.23
CA HIS A 189 -16.81 9.90 7.40
C HIS A 189 -16.15 8.84 6.51
N LEU A 190 -15.07 9.22 5.86
CA LEU A 190 -14.18 8.32 5.13
C LEU A 190 -12.87 8.16 5.92
N VAL A 191 -12.57 6.94 6.34
CA VAL A 191 -11.26 6.62 6.95
C VAL A 191 -10.38 5.97 5.92
N THR A 192 -9.21 6.56 5.67
CA THR A 192 -8.28 6.04 4.67
C THR A 192 -6.83 6.31 5.03
N LYS A 193 -5.93 5.45 4.57
CA LYS A 193 -4.48 5.63 4.61
C LYS A 193 -4.05 6.57 3.47
N ASN A 194 -3.11 7.48 3.71
CA ASN A 194 -2.51 8.32 2.68
C ASN A 194 -1.58 7.50 1.76
N ALA A 195 -2.19 6.56 1.02
CA ALA A 195 -1.43 5.62 0.19
C ALA A 195 -0.94 6.23 -1.13
N GLY A 196 -1.58 7.29 -1.61
CA GLY A 196 -1.30 7.86 -2.92
C GLY A 196 -1.80 7.01 -4.10
N GLY A 197 -1.60 7.51 -5.31
CA GLY A 197 -1.91 6.84 -6.57
C GLY A 197 -3.35 6.98 -7.03
N ASP A 198 -3.57 6.68 -8.31
CA ASP A 198 -4.81 7.01 -9.02
C ASP A 198 -5.91 5.95 -8.89
N GLN A 199 -5.53 4.69 -8.62
CA GLN A 199 -6.50 3.58 -8.60
C GLN A 199 -7.57 3.68 -7.50
N THR A 200 -7.31 4.46 -6.45
CA THR A 200 -8.20 4.62 -5.30
C THR A 200 -8.45 6.07 -4.90
N VAL A 201 -8.03 7.04 -5.71
CA VAL A 201 -8.22 8.47 -5.45
C VAL A 201 -9.68 8.90 -5.56
N ALA A 202 -10.46 8.24 -6.38
CA ALA A 202 -11.87 8.56 -6.64
C ALA A 202 -12.72 8.68 -5.37
N LYS A 203 -12.41 7.94 -4.31
CA LYS A 203 -13.09 8.06 -3.00
C LYS A 203 -12.90 9.43 -2.34
N LEU A 204 -11.74 10.06 -2.54
CA LEU A 204 -11.45 11.39 -1.99
C LEU A 204 -12.21 12.47 -2.75
N GLU A 205 -12.27 12.34 -4.06
CA GLU A 205 -13.09 13.22 -4.90
C GLU A 205 -14.59 13.06 -4.58
N ALA A 206 -15.08 11.83 -4.41
CA ALA A 206 -16.44 11.56 -3.98
C ALA A 206 -16.74 12.18 -2.60
N ALA A 207 -15.82 12.04 -1.65
CA ALA A 207 -15.94 12.64 -0.32
C ALA A 207 -16.05 14.17 -0.41
N ARG A 208 -15.21 14.83 -1.22
CA ARG A 208 -15.26 16.28 -1.46
C ARG A 208 -16.62 16.70 -2.01
N GLN A 209 -17.08 16.07 -3.10
CA GLN A 209 -18.35 16.42 -3.74
C GLN A 209 -19.59 16.19 -2.87
N LEU A 210 -19.51 15.24 -1.94
CA LEU A 210 -20.60 14.90 -1.02
C LEU A 210 -20.48 15.60 0.34
N GLY A 211 -19.39 16.34 0.58
CA GLY A 211 -19.11 17.00 1.85
C GLY A 211 -18.79 16.05 3.00
N VAL A 212 -18.39 14.80 2.68
CA VAL A 212 -17.97 13.77 3.63
C VAL A 212 -16.63 14.14 4.25
N GLU A 213 -16.51 14.05 5.57
CA GLU A 213 -15.25 14.29 6.28
C GLU A 213 -14.29 13.12 6.06
N VAL A 214 -13.00 13.43 5.89
CA VAL A 214 -11.95 12.43 5.66
C VAL A 214 -11.01 12.38 6.84
N ILE A 215 -10.91 11.22 7.48
CA ILE A 215 -9.87 10.93 8.47
C ILE A 215 -8.72 10.27 7.72
N MET A 216 -7.66 11.04 7.52
CA MET A 216 -6.49 10.65 6.75
C MET A 216 -5.38 10.17 7.67
N ILE A 217 -5.06 8.87 7.58
CA ILE A 217 -3.96 8.28 8.34
C ILE A 217 -2.66 8.58 7.62
N GLU A 218 -1.73 9.22 8.30
CA GLU A 218 -0.44 9.58 7.74
C GLU A 218 0.48 8.37 7.52
N ARG A 219 1.42 8.54 6.59
CA ARG A 219 2.42 7.51 6.34
C ARG A 219 3.36 7.39 7.55
N PRO A 220 3.73 6.16 7.93
CA PRO A 220 4.76 5.96 8.93
C PRO A 220 6.10 6.53 8.43
N ALA A 221 6.96 6.94 9.36
CA ALA A 221 8.33 7.30 9.03
C ALA A 221 9.07 6.09 8.43
N LEU A 222 9.77 6.32 7.34
CA LEU A 222 10.56 5.31 6.63
C LEU A 222 12.05 5.67 6.68
N PRO A 223 12.96 4.69 6.62
CA PRO A 223 14.39 4.96 6.53
C PRO A 223 14.71 5.67 5.21
N THR A 224 15.76 6.48 5.22
CA THR A 224 16.23 7.19 4.01
C THR A 224 16.66 6.18 2.94
N ALA A 225 16.20 6.39 1.72
CA ALA A 225 16.57 5.58 0.56
C ALA A 225 16.49 6.45 -0.71
N PRO A 226 17.23 6.14 -1.78
CA PRO A 226 16.93 6.68 -3.10
C PRO A 226 15.47 6.39 -3.46
N GLU A 227 14.74 7.40 -3.94
CA GLU A 227 13.29 7.27 -4.13
C GLU A 227 12.85 7.79 -5.49
N VAL A 228 11.91 7.06 -6.11
CA VAL A 228 11.22 7.46 -7.34
C VAL A 228 9.72 7.27 -7.19
N PHE A 229 8.94 8.07 -7.95
CA PHE A 229 7.47 8.12 -7.81
C PHE A 229 6.73 7.55 -9.02
N SER A 230 7.45 6.96 -9.97
CA SER A 230 6.84 6.35 -11.16
C SER A 230 7.59 5.10 -11.59
N VAL A 231 6.89 4.22 -12.29
CA VAL A 231 7.49 3.02 -12.91
C VAL A 231 8.58 3.43 -13.91
N ASP A 232 8.34 4.45 -14.72
CA ASP A 232 9.34 4.96 -15.69
C ASP A 232 10.60 5.48 -15.00
N GLY A 233 10.44 6.18 -13.86
CA GLY A 233 11.57 6.63 -13.03
C GLY A 233 12.38 5.46 -12.49
N ALA A 234 11.72 4.38 -12.06
CA ALA A 234 12.41 3.18 -11.59
C ALA A 234 13.12 2.44 -12.74
N VAL A 235 12.50 2.34 -13.91
CA VAL A 235 13.10 1.75 -15.11
C VAL A 235 14.36 2.53 -15.53
N LYS A 236 14.28 3.87 -15.53
CA LYS A 236 15.43 4.72 -15.81
C LYS A 236 16.56 4.51 -14.81
N PHE A 237 16.25 4.48 -13.51
CA PHE A 237 17.24 4.21 -12.47
C PHE A 237 17.95 2.87 -12.69
N VAL A 238 17.23 1.81 -13.05
CA VAL A 238 17.79 0.49 -13.35
C VAL A 238 18.72 0.55 -14.56
N ALA A 239 18.35 1.27 -15.62
CA ALA A 239 19.18 1.44 -16.81
C ALA A 239 20.51 2.15 -16.49
N ASP A 240 20.44 3.27 -15.75
CA ASP A 240 21.59 4.05 -15.33
C ASP A 240 22.53 3.22 -14.42
N HIS A 241 21.96 2.43 -13.51
CA HIS A 241 22.71 1.54 -12.62
C HIS A 241 23.38 0.39 -13.38
N SER A 242 22.72 -0.17 -14.39
CA SER A 242 23.29 -1.22 -15.24
C SER A 242 24.50 -0.74 -16.04
N ALA A 243 24.44 0.50 -16.54
CA ALA A 243 25.54 1.11 -17.30
C ALA A 243 26.78 1.40 -16.43
N SER A 244 26.59 1.69 -15.13
CA SER A 244 27.67 1.97 -14.18
C SER A 244 28.35 0.71 -13.65
N ALA A 245 27.72 -0.47 -13.82
CA ALA A 245 28.23 -1.76 -13.35
C ALA A 245 28.92 -2.60 -14.47
N ALA A 246 28.87 -2.13 -15.72
CA ALA A 246 29.48 -2.74 -16.89
C ALA A 246 30.86 -2.11 -17.20
#